data_e21656d7e2e3e6cc3e1c21f67b79881d
#
_entry.id   e21656d7e2e3e6cc3e1c21f67b79881d
#
_cell.length_a   1.000
_cell.length_b   1.000
_cell.length_c   1.000
_cell.angle_alpha   90.00
_cell.angle_beta   90.00
_cell.angle_gamma   90.00
#
_symmetry.space_group_name_H-M   'P 1'
#
loop_
_entity.id
_entity.type
_entity.pdbx_description
1 polymer ?
#
loop_
_entity_poly.entity_id
_entity_poly.type
_entity_poly.pdbx_seq_one_letter_code
_entity_poly.pdbx_strand_id
1 'polypeptide(L)'
;MDVAKYVAKKLGYSEDQIIWKEAPSKQREAMIQNGDVDMILATYSITDERKKAVSFAGPYFVAGQDLLVRKDDNSINGPEDLNGKRLCSVTGSTSAATVKEKFASEVQLMEQPGYAECATALFSGIVDAVTTDDIILAGLASASRGKLKVVGKPFTQEYYGVGIKKGDTQLATKINNAIVDMIQDGSWENAISDNTKGTNYTPDVRYNPP
;
A
#
# COMPACT_ATOMS: atom_id res chain seq x y z
N MET A 1 -1.97 2.97 -10.91
CA MET A 1 -2.08 2.33 -12.25
C MET A 1 -0.97 2.81 -13.18
N ASP A 2 -0.49 4.03 -13.07
CA ASP A 2 0.47 4.65 -14.01
C ASP A 2 1.81 3.91 -14.08
N VAL A 3 2.35 3.48 -12.93
CA VAL A 3 3.57 2.64 -12.90
C VAL A 3 3.37 1.34 -13.69
N ALA A 4 2.21 0.68 -13.54
CA ALA A 4 1.93 -0.56 -14.27
C ALA A 4 1.83 -0.32 -15.79
N LYS A 5 1.18 0.77 -16.22
CA LYS A 5 1.10 1.15 -17.63
C LYS A 5 2.48 1.48 -18.20
N TYR A 6 3.28 2.23 -17.45
CA TYR A 6 4.65 2.57 -17.85
C TYR A 6 5.52 1.32 -18.02
N VAL A 7 5.49 0.41 -17.02
CA VAL A 7 6.22 -0.86 -17.07
C VAL A 7 5.77 -1.69 -18.26
N ALA A 8 4.45 -1.87 -18.48
CA ALA A 8 3.92 -2.61 -19.61
C ALA A 8 4.42 -2.04 -20.95
N LYS A 9 4.39 -0.71 -21.13
CA LYS A 9 4.90 -0.03 -22.32
C LYS A 9 6.38 -0.33 -22.55
N LYS A 10 7.20 -0.30 -21.50
CA LYS A 10 8.65 -0.63 -21.60
C LYS A 10 8.90 -2.11 -21.90
N LEU A 11 7.97 -2.99 -21.54
CA LEU A 11 7.99 -4.40 -21.90
C LEU A 11 7.47 -4.67 -23.32
N GLY A 12 6.99 -3.65 -24.04
CA GLY A 12 6.52 -3.75 -25.42
C GLY A 12 5.02 -3.94 -25.57
N TYR A 13 4.23 -3.74 -24.52
CA TYR A 13 2.77 -3.84 -24.53
C TYR A 13 2.12 -2.46 -24.57
N SER A 14 1.05 -2.31 -25.34
CA SER A 14 0.18 -1.14 -25.33
C SER A 14 -0.85 -1.22 -24.19
N GLU A 15 -1.49 -0.11 -23.84
CA GLU A 15 -2.45 -0.07 -22.73
C GLU A 15 -3.66 -0.98 -22.94
N ASP A 16 -4.12 -1.15 -24.16
CA ASP A 16 -5.23 -2.02 -24.54
C ASP A 16 -4.91 -3.52 -24.44
N GLN A 17 -3.63 -3.87 -24.33
CA GLN A 17 -3.17 -5.24 -24.08
C GLN A 17 -3.08 -5.59 -22.58
N ILE A 18 -3.30 -4.63 -21.69
CA ILE A 18 -3.27 -4.88 -20.24
C ILE A 18 -4.61 -5.44 -19.79
N ILE A 19 -4.59 -6.64 -19.23
CA ILE A 19 -5.75 -7.25 -18.59
C ILE A 19 -5.70 -6.97 -17.10
N TRP A 20 -6.53 -6.05 -16.65
CA TRP A 20 -6.60 -5.67 -15.23
C TRP A 20 -7.37 -6.72 -14.42
N LYS A 21 -6.77 -7.11 -13.28
CA LYS A 21 -7.40 -7.99 -12.30
C LYS A 21 -7.31 -7.39 -10.91
N GLU A 22 -8.36 -7.54 -10.12
CA GLU A 22 -8.32 -7.23 -8.71
C GLU A 22 -7.39 -8.21 -7.98
N ALA A 23 -6.51 -7.70 -7.11
CA ALA A 23 -5.55 -8.49 -6.35
C ALA A 23 -5.66 -8.17 -4.84
N PRO A 24 -6.66 -8.73 -4.15
CA PRO A 24 -6.80 -8.58 -2.70
C PRO A 24 -5.55 -9.07 -1.98
N SER A 25 -5.16 -8.40 -0.89
CA SER A 25 -3.89 -8.66 -0.20
C SER A 25 -3.67 -10.14 0.11
N LYS A 26 -4.70 -10.83 0.57
CA LYS A 26 -4.64 -12.27 0.91
C LYS A 26 -4.37 -13.20 -0.28
N GLN A 27 -4.63 -12.76 -1.51
CA GLN A 27 -4.61 -13.63 -2.70
C GLN A 27 -3.37 -13.43 -3.57
N ARG A 28 -2.58 -12.38 -3.34
CA ARG A 28 -1.52 -11.92 -4.25
C ARG A 28 -0.49 -13.00 -4.55
N GLU A 29 0.06 -13.65 -3.53
CA GLU A 29 1.06 -14.69 -3.70
C GLU A 29 0.52 -15.87 -4.51
N ALA A 30 -0.70 -16.33 -4.20
CA ALA A 30 -1.35 -17.42 -4.91
C ALA A 30 -1.64 -17.04 -6.39
N MET A 31 -2.11 -15.83 -6.67
CA MET A 31 -2.38 -15.36 -8.03
C MET A 31 -1.12 -15.39 -8.91
N ILE A 32 0.04 -14.99 -8.34
CA ILE A 32 1.32 -15.05 -9.04
C ILE A 32 1.76 -16.51 -9.23
N GLN A 33 1.69 -17.32 -8.19
CA GLN A 33 2.12 -18.74 -8.23
C GLN A 33 1.32 -19.57 -9.21
N ASN A 34 0.01 -19.32 -9.27
CA ASN A 34 -0.90 -20.02 -10.19
C ASN A 34 -0.79 -19.52 -11.63
N GLY A 35 -0.15 -18.38 -11.87
CA GLY A 35 -0.12 -17.74 -13.20
C GLY A 35 -1.42 -17.05 -13.58
N ASP A 36 -2.24 -16.68 -12.59
CA ASP A 36 -3.47 -15.91 -12.82
C ASP A 36 -3.16 -14.48 -13.27
N VAL A 37 -1.97 -13.99 -12.91
CA VAL A 37 -1.40 -12.70 -13.30
C VAL A 37 0.09 -12.83 -13.56
N ASP A 38 0.63 -11.96 -14.42
CA ASP A 38 2.06 -11.90 -14.73
C ASP A 38 2.82 -11.08 -13.68
N MET A 39 2.19 -10.03 -13.15
CA MET A 39 2.76 -9.16 -12.13
C MET A 39 1.68 -8.50 -11.26
N ILE A 40 2.05 -8.08 -10.06
CA ILE A 40 1.19 -7.34 -9.13
C ILE A 40 1.83 -6.02 -8.73
N LEU A 41 1.12 -4.91 -9.01
CA LEU A 41 1.43 -3.57 -8.56
C LEU A 41 0.21 -3.03 -7.78
N ALA A 42 0.21 -3.25 -6.48
CA ALA A 42 -0.98 -2.98 -5.62
C ALA A 42 -0.57 -2.61 -4.20
N THR A 43 0.24 -1.53 -4.03
CA THR A 43 0.77 -1.17 -2.71
C THR A 43 1.34 -2.41 -1.98
N TYR A 44 2.23 -3.11 -2.67
CA TYR A 44 2.68 -4.45 -2.29
C TYR A 44 4.03 -4.36 -1.60
N SER A 45 4.01 -4.24 -0.27
CA SER A 45 5.23 -4.17 0.55
C SER A 45 6.11 -5.39 0.36
N ILE A 46 7.37 -5.14 0.05
CA ILE A 46 8.42 -6.16 -0.05
C ILE A 46 8.74 -6.64 1.37
N THR A 47 8.47 -7.90 1.67
CA THR A 47 8.82 -8.53 2.95
C THR A 47 9.55 -9.83 2.74
N ASP A 48 10.35 -10.25 3.74
CA ASP A 48 11.07 -11.52 3.65
C ASP A 48 10.12 -12.72 3.60
N GLU A 49 8.97 -12.61 4.26
CA GLU A 49 7.94 -13.66 4.20
C GLU A 49 7.38 -13.80 2.78
N ARG A 50 7.00 -12.69 2.16
CA ARG A 50 6.49 -12.69 0.77
C ARG A 50 7.55 -13.15 -0.23
N LYS A 51 8.82 -12.81 0.00
CA LYS A 51 9.94 -13.27 -0.83
C LYS A 51 10.13 -14.79 -0.81
N LYS A 52 9.59 -15.51 0.17
CA LYS A 52 9.60 -16.98 0.15
C LYS A 52 8.72 -17.53 -0.98
N ALA A 53 7.61 -16.88 -1.27
CA ALA A 53 6.60 -17.33 -2.23
C ALA A 53 6.76 -16.71 -3.63
N VAL A 54 7.19 -15.46 -3.72
CA VAL A 54 7.29 -14.68 -4.97
C VAL A 54 8.63 -13.97 -5.06
N SER A 55 8.96 -13.41 -6.22
CA SER A 55 10.05 -12.45 -6.41
C SER A 55 9.50 -11.05 -6.55
N PHE A 56 10.34 -10.05 -6.28
CA PHE A 56 10.00 -8.64 -6.42
C PHE A 56 10.99 -7.93 -7.32
N ALA A 57 10.49 -7.00 -8.12
CA ALA A 57 11.27 -5.91 -8.71
C ALA A 57 10.93 -4.60 -7.97
N GLY A 58 11.80 -3.62 -8.07
CA GLY A 58 11.70 -2.37 -7.32
C GLY A 58 12.63 -2.36 -6.10
N PRO A 59 12.33 -1.50 -5.10
CA PRO A 59 11.05 -0.82 -4.89
C PRO A 59 10.80 0.33 -5.88
N TYR A 60 9.53 0.69 -6.08
CA TYR A 60 9.13 1.85 -6.89
C TYR A 60 8.50 2.98 -6.08
N PHE A 61 8.20 2.75 -4.81
CA PHE A 61 7.62 3.73 -3.89
C PHE A 61 7.94 3.36 -2.44
N VAL A 62 8.04 4.36 -1.56
CA VAL A 62 8.10 4.15 -0.12
C VAL A 62 6.94 4.87 0.55
N ALA A 63 6.18 4.12 1.32
CA ALA A 63 5.13 4.62 2.19
C ALA A 63 5.54 4.45 3.66
N GLY A 64 4.75 5.00 4.57
CA GLY A 64 4.86 4.71 6.00
C GLY A 64 3.52 4.26 6.54
N GLN A 65 3.50 3.24 7.39
CA GLN A 65 2.27 2.85 8.07
C GLN A 65 1.86 3.95 9.05
N ASP A 66 0.56 4.31 9.04
CA ASP A 66 -0.03 5.35 9.88
C ASP A 66 -1.43 4.91 10.35
N LEU A 67 -2.16 5.82 10.96
CA LEU A 67 -3.49 5.60 11.51
C LEU A 67 -4.50 6.57 10.90
N LEU A 68 -5.71 6.08 10.63
CA LEU A 68 -6.88 6.87 10.28
C LEU A 68 -7.85 6.82 11.45
N VAL A 69 -8.32 7.99 11.87
CA VAL A 69 -9.26 8.17 12.98
C VAL A 69 -10.40 9.10 12.58
N ARG A 70 -11.48 9.13 13.37
CA ARG A 70 -12.55 10.14 13.20
C ARG A 70 -11.99 11.53 13.39
N LYS A 71 -12.53 12.50 12.68
CA LYS A 71 -12.03 13.89 12.67
C LYS A 71 -11.92 14.49 14.07
N ASP A 72 -12.90 14.19 14.93
CA ASP A 72 -13.02 14.77 16.28
C ASP A 72 -12.31 13.92 17.35
N ASP A 73 -11.77 12.75 16.98
CA ASP A 73 -11.02 11.90 17.90
C ASP A 73 -9.59 12.43 18.05
N ASN A 74 -9.22 12.78 19.26
CA ASN A 74 -7.89 13.21 19.64
C ASN A 74 -7.24 12.28 20.68
N SER A 75 -7.84 11.12 20.93
CA SER A 75 -7.34 10.14 21.89
C SER A 75 -6.26 9.21 21.33
N ILE A 76 -6.16 9.12 19.99
CA ILE A 76 -5.19 8.27 19.29
C ILE A 76 -4.24 9.18 18.51
N ASN A 77 -2.98 9.25 18.94
CA ASN A 77 -1.93 10.10 18.37
C ASN A 77 -0.72 9.30 17.89
N GLY A 78 -0.71 8.00 18.11
CA GLY A 78 0.33 7.07 17.70
C GLY A 78 -0.12 5.62 17.93
N PRO A 79 0.66 4.65 17.45
CA PRO A 79 0.28 3.24 17.56
C PRO A 79 0.26 2.72 19.00
N GLU A 80 0.95 3.34 19.94
CA GLU A 80 0.97 3.00 21.36
C GLU A 80 -0.37 3.26 22.05
N ASP A 81 -1.16 4.21 21.53
CA ASP A 81 -2.49 4.56 22.06
C ASP A 81 -3.58 3.52 21.72
N LEU A 82 -3.22 2.49 20.96
CA LEU A 82 -4.16 1.48 20.47
C LEU A 82 -4.43 0.33 21.46
N ASN A 83 -3.74 0.25 22.59
CA ASN A 83 -4.05 -0.75 23.61
C ASN A 83 -5.51 -0.61 24.11
N GLY A 84 -6.26 -1.72 24.06
CA GLY A 84 -7.69 -1.76 24.40
C GLY A 84 -8.62 -1.14 23.34
N LYS A 85 -8.09 -0.56 22.25
CA LYS A 85 -8.87 0.00 21.15
C LYS A 85 -9.17 -1.06 20.07
N ARG A 86 -10.24 -0.82 19.31
CA ARG A 86 -10.64 -1.64 18.16
C ARG A 86 -9.99 -1.08 16.90
N LEU A 87 -9.15 -1.88 16.27
CA LEU A 87 -8.36 -1.50 15.10
C LEU A 87 -8.77 -2.33 13.89
N CYS A 88 -9.10 -1.66 12.79
CA CYS A 88 -9.36 -2.34 11.52
C CYS A 88 -8.14 -2.33 10.60
N SER A 89 -7.92 -3.45 9.93
CA SER A 89 -7.00 -3.57 8.80
C SER A 89 -7.50 -4.63 7.82
N VAL A 90 -6.79 -4.82 6.72
CA VAL A 90 -7.19 -5.77 5.66
C VAL A 90 -6.52 -7.12 5.88
N THR A 91 -7.31 -8.19 5.74
CA THR A 91 -6.81 -9.56 5.82
C THR A 91 -5.68 -9.80 4.80
N GLY A 92 -4.53 -10.29 5.28
CA GLY A 92 -3.33 -10.51 4.47
C GLY A 92 -2.44 -9.27 4.30
N SER A 93 -2.83 -8.12 4.90
CA SER A 93 -1.94 -6.97 5.08
C SER A 93 -0.95 -7.22 6.23
N THR A 94 0.21 -6.58 6.17
CA THR A 94 1.22 -6.60 7.24
C THR A 94 0.86 -5.69 8.41
N SER A 95 -0.02 -4.71 8.18
CA SER A 95 -0.21 -3.57 9.08
C SER A 95 -0.79 -3.93 10.44
N ALA A 96 -1.79 -4.82 10.50
CA ALA A 96 -2.39 -5.25 11.77
C ALA A 96 -1.38 -6.00 12.65
N ALA A 97 -0.64 -6.94 12.07
CA ALA A 97 0.39 -7.70 12.76
C ALA A 97 1.49 -6.79 13.30
N THR A 98 1.96 -5.84 12.50
CA THR A 98 2.98 -4.85 12.90
C THR A 98 2.56 -4.07 14.15
N VAL A 99 1.31 -3.58 14.20
CA VAL A 99 0.81 -2.86 15.39
C VAL A 99 0.78 -3.79 16.60
N LYS A 100 0.19 -4.97 16.46
CA LYS A 100 0.02 -5.90 17.58
C LYS A 100 1.35 -6.40 18.15
N GLU A 101 2.32 -6.65 17.29
CA GLU A 101 3.61 -7.22 17.70
C GLU A 101 4.57 -6.17 18.26
N LYS A 102 4.54 -4.94 17.72
CA LYS A 102 5.58 -3.95 18.01
C LYS A 102 5.11 -2.78 18.90
N PHE A 103 3.81 -2.47 18.95
CA PHE A 103 3.33 -1.22 19.56
C PHE A 103 2.22 -1.42 20.58
N ALA A 104 1.21 -2.24 20.27
CA ALA A 104 0.01 -2.36 21.08
C ALA A 104 -0.47 -3.82 21.15
N SER A 105 0.10 -4.61 22.08
CA SER A 105 -0.19 -6.04 22.21
C SER A 105 -1.64 -6.35 22.61
N GLU A 106 -2.33 -5.40 23.27
CA GLU A 106 -3.73 -5.54 23.72
C GLU A 106 -4.74 -4.92 22.74
N VAL A 107 -4.30 -4.55 21.53
CA VAL A 107 -5.19 -4.04 20.48
C VAL A 107 -6.19 -5.11 20.06
N GLN A 108 -7.45 -4.72 19.89
CA GLN A 108 -8.52 -5.59 19.40
C GLN A 108 -8.60 -5.48 17.87
N LEU A 109 -8.10 -6.50 17.17
CA LEU A 109 -8.04 -6.48 15.71
C LEU A 109 -9.39 -6.90 15.11
N MET A 110 -9.83 -6.12 14.11
CA MET A 110 -10.91 -6.48 13.19
C MET A 110 -10.33 -6.49 11.77
N GLU A 111 -10.46 -7.62 11.08
CA GLU A 111 -10.02 -7.72 9.69
C GLU A 111 -11.20 -7.62 8.74
N GLN A 112 -11.00 -6.91 7.64
CA GLN A 112 -11.97 -6.73 6.57
C GLN A 112 -11.34 -7.14 5.22
N PRO A 113 -12.14 -7.43 4.18
CA PRO A 113 -11.61 -7.75 2.87
C PRO A 113 -10.95 -6.55 2.17
N GLY A 114 -11.39 -5.33 2.49
CA GLY A 114 -10.87 -4.10 1.89
C GLY A 114 -10.84 -2.91 2.85
N TYR A 115 -10.09 -1.87 2.48
CA TYR A 115 -9.96 -0.66 3.31
C TYR A 115 -11.20 0.25 3.28
N ALA A 116 -12.03 0.16 2.23
CA ALA A 116 -13.31 0.87 2.19
C ALA A 116 -14.27 0.38 3.28
N GLU A 117 -14.29 -0.93 3.55
CA GLU A 117 -15.06 -1.54 4.62
C GLU A 117 -14.52 -1.11 6.00
N CYS A 118 -13.18 -1.05 6.16
CA CYS A 118 -12.56 -0.51 7.37
C CYS A 118 -12.95 0.96 7.60
N ALA A 119 -12.90 1.80 6.57
CA ALA A 119 -13.30 3.21 6.67
C ALA A 119 -14.78 3.35 7.05
N THR A 120 -15.65 2.50 6.50
CA THR A 120 -17.07 2.45 6.86
C THR A 120 -17.26 2.05 8.33
N ALA A 121 -16.55 1.04 8.80
CA ALA A 121 -16.57 0.59 10.19
C ALA A 121 -16.08 1.69 11.15
N LEU A 122 -15.04 2.43 10.77
CA LEU A 122 -14.53 3.57 11.53
C LEU A 122 -15.56 4.71 11.60
N PHE A 123 -16.15 5.05 10.46
CA PHE A 123 -17.18 6.09 10.40
C PHE A 123 -18.40 5.75 11.27
N SER A 124 -18.81 4.49 11.27
CA SER A 124 -19.96 3.99 12.06
C SER A 124 -19.65 3.78 13.55
N GLY A 125 -18.40 3.98 14.00
CA GLY A 125 -17.99 3.77 15.39
C GLY A 125 -17.83 2.31 15.79
N ILE A 126 -17.83 1.38 14.84
CA ILE A 126 -17.58 -0.05 15.07
C ILE A 126 -16.14 -0.28 15.47
N VAL A 127 -15.20 0.46 14.87
CA VAL A 127 -13.79 0.48 15.24
C VAL A 127 -13.35 1.89 15.64
N ASP A 128 -12.21 1.99 16.30
CA ASP A 128 -11.67 3.27 16.81
C ASP A 128 -10.61 3.84 15.88
N ALA A 129 -9.91 2.98 15.12
CA ALA A 129 -8.93 3.37 14.13
C ALA A 129 -8.86 2.36 12.97
N VAL A 130 -8.28 2.81 11.85
CA VAL A 130 -7.85 1.96 10.74
C VAL A 130 -6.34 2.13 10.59
N THR A 131 -5.61 1.06 10.32
CA THR A 131 -4.18 1.11 10.05
C THR A 131 -3.84 0.52 8.69
N THR A 132 -3.06 1.25 7.95
CA THR A 132 -2.34 0.86 6.73
C THR A 132 -1.39 1.99 6.34
N ASP A 133 -0.91 2.00 5.11
CA ASP A 133 0.06 2.97 4.63
C ASP A 133 -0.58 4.35 4.41
N ASP A 134 0.17 5.36 4.72
CA ASP A 134 -0.21 6.78 4.73
C ASP A 134 -0.86 7.26 3.42
N ILE A 135 -0.34 6.82 2.27
CA ILE A 135 -0.93 7.16 0.96
C ILE A 135 -2.34 6.56 0.78
N ILE A 136 -2.58 5.36 1.29
CA ILE A 136 -3.91 4.72 1.25
C ILE A 136 -4.85 5.49 2.18
N LEU A 137 -4.39 5.78 3.41
CA LEU A 137 -5.16 6.52 4.41
C LEU A 137 -5.49 7.93 3.94
N ALA A 138 -4.59 8.60 3.24
CA ALA A 138 -4.84 9.92 2.65
C ALA A 138 -5.97 9.88 1.62
N GLY A 139 -6.02 8.85 0.79
CA GLY A 139 -7.12 8.61 -0.14
C GLY A 139 -8.46 8.40 0.57
N LEU A 140 -8.49 7.58 1.61
CA LEU A 140 -9.69 7.33 2.42
C LEU A 140 -10.15 8.60 3.16
N ALA A 141 -9.22 9.36 3.75
CA ALA A 141 -9.52 10.63 4.41
C ALA A 141 -10.13 11.64 3.44
N SER A 142 -9.55 11.78 2.25
CA SER A 142 -10.06 12.66 1.19
C SER A 142 -11.48 12.26 0.78
N ALA A 143 -11.73 10.97 0.56
CA ALA A 143 -13.05 10.45 0.21
C ALA A 143 -14.11 10.63 1.32
N SER A 144 -13.68 10.76 2.57
CA SER A 144 -14.57 10.90 3.73
C SER A 144 -15.27 12.25 3.85
N ARG A 145 -14.96 13.21 2.96
CA ARG A 145 -15.48 14.58 3.00
C ARG A 145 -15.26 15.28 4.35
N GLY A 146 -14.07 15.13 4.91
CA GLY A 146 -13.64 15.77 6.15
C GLY A 146 -14.14 15.11 7.43
N LYS A 147 -14.65 13.90 7.37
CA LYS A 147 -15.13 13.16 8.56
C LYS A 147 -14.06 12.28 9.21
N LEU A 148 -13.05 11.92 8.45
CA LEU A 148 -11.89 11.15 8.91
C LEU A 148 -10.61 11.97 8.71
N LYS A 149 -9.59 11.69 9.50
CA LYS A 149 -8.26 12.29 9.40
C LYS A 149 -7.17 11.23 9.57
N VAL A 150 -6.08 11.41 8.85
CA VAL A 150 -4.83 10.68 9.10
C VAL A 150 -4.15 11.32 10.31
N VAL A 151 -3.58 10.51 11.19
CA VAL A 151 -2.83 11.02 12.36
C VAL A 151 -1.59 11.80 11.91
N GLY A 152 -0.94 11.36 10.82
CA GLY A 152 0.16 12.07 10.19
C GLY A 152 1.50 11.85 10.88
N LYS A 153 1.68 10.69 11.49
CA LYS A 153 2.92 10.27 12.16
C LYS A 153 3.28 8.84 11.74
N PRO A 154 3.75 8.64 10.49
CA PRO A 154 4.14 7.32 10.02
C PRO A 154 5.20 6.70 10.95
N PHE A 155 5.01 5.41 11.28
CA PHE A 155 5.84 4.71 12.25
C PHE A 155 6.58 3.49 11.67
N THR A 156 6.44 3.24 10.36
CA THR A 156 7.23 2.25 9.61
C THR A 156 7.74 2.83 8.29
N GLN A 157 8.53 2.03 7.57
CA GLN A 157 8.84 2.25 6.16
C GLN A 157 8.37 1.04 5.37
N GLU A 158 7.54 1.28 4.34
CA GLU A 158 6.92 0.26 3.51
C GLU A 158 7.42 0.42 2.07
N TYR A 159 8.26 -0.51 1.62
CA TYR A 159 8.85 -0.51 0.28
C TYR A 159 7.92 -1.23 -0.69
N TYR A 160 7.27 -0.52 -1.61
CA TYR A 160 6.40 -1.13 -2.60
C TYR A 160 7.19 -1.70 -3.76
N GLY A 161 7.01 -2.98 -4.01
CA GLY A 161 7.59 -3.67 -5.15
C GLY A 161 6.55 -4.18 -6.14
N VAL A 162 7.03 -4.58 -7.29
CA VAL A 162 6.28 -5.33 -8.28
C VAL A 162 6.47 -6.81 -8.01
N GLY A 163 5.40 -7.48 -7.54
CA GLY A 163 5.41 -8.93 -7.31
C GLY A 163 5.36 -9.69 -8.63
N ILE A 164 6.24 -10.66 -8.78
CA ILE A 164 6.37 -11.51 -9.98
C ILE A 164 6.65 -12.96 -9.60
N LYS A 165 6.58 -13.85 -10.58
CA LYS A 165 6.88 -15.27 -10.39
C LYS A 165 8.25 -15.46 -9.73
N LYS A 166 8.28 -16.36 -8.76
CA LYS A 166 9.52 -16.71 -8.03
C LYS A 166 10.63 -17.15 -8.99
N GLY A 167 11.78 -16.48 -8.88
CA GLY A 167 12.98 -16.80 -9.67
C GLY A 167 13.03 -16.17 -11.06
N ASP A 168 12.04 -15.39 -11.48
CA ASP A 168 12.08 -14.70 -12.78
C ASP A 168 12.97 -13.45 -12.72
N THR A 169 14.26 -13.68 -12.78
CA THR A 169 15.28 -12.61 -12.73
C THR A 169 15.31 -11.76 -14.00
N GLN A 170 14.92 -12.33 -15.15
CA GLN A 170 14.88 -11.59 -16.40
C GLN A 170 13.77 -10.54 -16.37
N LEU A 171 12.58 -10.92 -15.93
CA LEU A 171 11.47 -9.99 -15.79
C LEU A 171 11.77 -8.94 -14.72
N ALA A 172 12.34 -9.35 -13.58
CA ALA A 172 12.77 -8.42 -12.53
C ALA A 172 13.72 -7.34 -13.06
N THR A 173 14.72 -7.72 -13.84
CA THR A 173 15.68 -6.78 -14.44
C THR A 173 15.00 -5.81 -15.39
N LYS A 174 14.11 -6.30 -16.26
CA LYS A 174 13.37 -5.42 -17.21
C LYS A 174 12.46 -4.44 -16.46
N ILE A 175 11.78 -4.87 -15.40
CA ILE A 175 10.92 -4.00 -14.58
C ILE A 175 11.78 -2.97 -13.84
N ASN A 176 12.92 -3.36 -13.26
CA ASN A 176 13.82 -2.42 -12.59
C ASN A 176 14.31 -1.33 -13.54
N ASN A 177 14.72 -1.70 -14.76
CA ASN A 177 15.12 -0.73 -15.77
C ASN A 177 13.96 0.22 -16.14
N ALA A 178 12.74 -0.31 -16.26
CA ALA A 178 11.56 0.52 -16.54
C ALA A 178 11.25 1.50 -15.40
N ILE A 179 11.42 1.09 -14.14
CA ILE A 179 11.26 1.96 -12.96
C ILE A 179 12.32 3.09 -12.99
N VAL A 180 13.58 2.74 -13.24
CA VAL A 180 14.67 3.73 -13.36
C VAL A 180 14.36 4.73 -14.47
N ASP A 181 13.97 4.27 -15.65
CA ASP A 181 13.59 5.14 -16.76
C ASP A 181 12.42 6.08 -16.40
N MET A 182 11.39 5.54 -15.72
CA MET A 182 10.22 6.30 -15.31
C MET A 182 10.57 7.45 -14.36
N ILE A 183 11.56 7.22 -13.48
CA ILE A 183 12.05 8.25 -12.57
C ILE A 183 12.88 9.28 -13.30
N GLN A 184 13.77 8.83 -14.18
CA GLN A 184 14.68 9.72 -14.93
C GLN A 184 13.95 10.63 -15.90
N ASP A 185 12.86 10.18 -16.51
CA ASP A 185 12.07 11.00 -17.45
C ASP A 185 10.99 11.86 -16.78
N GLY A 186 10.89 11.81 -15.44
CA GLY A 186 9.92 12.57 -14.65
C GLY A 186 8.50 11.99 -14.62
N SER A 187 8.25 10.89 -15.31
CA SER A 187 6.90 10.27 -15.34
C SER A 187 6.47 9.77 -13.98
N TRP A 188 7.41 9.33 -13.14
CA TRP A 188 7.12 8.89 -11.78
C TRP A 188 6.61 10.04 -10.92
N GLU A 189 7.29 11.19 -10.93
CA GLU A 189 6.90 12.36 -10.16
C GLU A 189 5.54 12.90 -10.61
N ASN A 190 5.30 12.94 -11.90
CA ASN A 190 4.01 13.33 -12.47
C ASN A 190 2.89 12.38 -12.01
N ALA A 191 3.12 11.06 -12.06
CA ALA A 191 2.15 10.06 -11.61
C ALA A 191 1.79 10.24 -10.12
N ILE A 192 2.78 10.48 -9.26
CA ILE A 192 2.53 10.74 -7.83
C ILE A 192 1.74 12.03 -7.64
N SER A 193 2.19 13.13 -8.26
CA SER A 193 1.53 14.44 -8.16
C SER A 193 0.06 14.37 -8.60
N ASP A 194 -0.21 13.76 -9.74
CA ASP A 194 -1.57 13.68 -10.29
C ASP A 194 -2.51 12.83 -9.42
N ASN A 195 -2.00 11.71 -8.85
CA ASN A 195 -2.82 10.81 -8.04
C ASN A 195 -2.97 11.25 -6.58
N THR A 196 -2.14 12.17 -6.10
CA THR A 196 -2.24 12.73 -4.74
C THR A 196 -2.86 14.12 -4.72
N LYS A 197 -3.20 14.68 -5.88
CA LYS A 197 -3.83 15.97 -6.00
C LYS A 197 -5.15 16.04 -5.24
N GLY A 198 -5.28 17.05 -4.36
CA GLY A 198 -6.46 17.22 -3.52
C GLY A 198 -6.47 16.37 -2.25
N THR A 199 -5.43 15.60 -2.01
CA THR A 199 -5.14 15.00 -0.70
C THR A 199 -4.14 15.87 0.06
N ASN A 200 -4.03 15.71 1.37
CA ASN A 200 -2.98 16.35 2.17
C ASN A 200 -1.71 15.47 2.25
N TYR A 201 -1.56 14.54 1.33
CA TYR A 201 -0.42 13.64 1.30
C TYR A 201 0.77 14.29 0.60
N THR A 202 1.92 14.20 1.26
CA THR A 202 3.21 14.57 0.68
C THR A 202 4.11 13.33 0.72
N PRO A 203 4.51 12.79 -0.44
CA PRO A 203 5.42 11.64 -0.47
C PRO A 203 6.77 11.99 0.15
N ASP A 204 7.44 11.01 0.73
CA ASP A 204 8.81 11.19 1.24
C ASP A 204 9.76 11.38 0.06
N VAL A 205 10.08 12.64 -0.23
CA VAL A 205 10.98 13.05 -1.32
C VAL A 205 12.43 12.59 -1.14
N ARG A 206 12.79 12.05 0.05
CA ARG A 206 14.11 11.49 0.30
C ARG A 206 14.29 10.11 -0.35
N TYR A 207 13.22 9.53 -0.81
CA TYR A 207 13.27 8.26 -1.53
C TYR A 207 13.81 8.48 -2.93
N ASN A 208 15.04 8.04 -3.12
CA ASN A 208 15.68 7.93 -4.42
C ASN A 208 15.85 6.42 -4.66
N PRO A 209 15.02 5.78 -5.49
CA PRO A 209 15.19 4.36 -5.77
C PRO A 209 16.56 4.10 -6.41
N PRO A 210 17.12 2.90 -6.22
CA PRO A 210 18.45 2.55 -6.71
C PRO A 210 18.55 2.60 -8.22
#